data_921f9c7c4964a10deb3a717020b22f52
#
_entry.id   921f9c7c4964a10deb3a717020b22f52
#
_cell.length_a   1.000
_cell.length_b   1.000
_cell.length_c   1.000
_cell.angle_alpha   90.00
_cell.angle_beta   90.00
_cell.angle_gamma   90.00
#
_symmetry.space_group_name_H-M   'P 1'
#
loop_
_entity.id
_entity.type
_entity.pdbx_description
1 polymer ?
#
loop_
_entity_poly.entity_id
_entity_poly.type
_entity_poly.pdbx_seq_one_letter_code
_entity_poly.pdbx_strand_id
1 'polypeptide(L)'
;MEKITHNIRKIAEGYFDRGEFFCSEAVVHTINQLLGSPMTQEITKLASGFPIGLGKSGCLCGAVSGGEIALGLVYGRKHGEPMNSKMFPLAAELHNHTKGFYGSTCCRVLVKGFEFKSPERKKHCVQITGEVAAWVAGKLLEDPEYKDTILSTKFWESYSEE
;
A
#
# COMPACT_ATOMS: atom_id res chain seq x y z
N MET A 1 11.50 11.06 -9.38
CA MET A 1 10.36 10.19 -9.05
C MET A 1 10.85 8.81 -8.59
N GLU A 2 11.75 8.15 -9.30
CA GLU A 2 12.27 6.81 -8.94
C GLU A 2 12.84 6.73 -7.51
N LYS A 3 13.64 7.72 -7.09
CA LYS A 3 14.17 7.75 -5.71
C LYS A 3 13.05 7.81 -4.67
N ILE A 4 12.00 8.60 -4.92
CA ILE A 4 10.88 8.73 -3.97
C ILE A 4 10.13 7.41 -3.85
N THR A 5 9.74 6.80 -4.97
CA THR A 5 9.02 5.52 -4.98
C THR A 5 9.88 4.39 -4.39
N HIS A 6 11.19 4.38 -4.66
CA HIS A 6 12.11 3.44 -4.02
C HIS A 6 12.11 3.59 -2.49
N ASN A 7 12.26 4.81 -2.00
CA ASN A 7 12.30 5.07 -0.56
C ASN A 7 10.95 4.71 0.11
N ILE A 8 9.83 5.05 -0.53
CA ILE A 8 8.49 4.67 -0.04
C ILE A 8 8.33 3.15 0.02
N ARG A 9 8.84 2.42 -0.97
CA ARG A 9 8.92 0.95 -0.93
C ARG A 9 9.62 0.49 0.34
N LYS A 10 10.84 1.01 0.59
CA LYS A 10 11.66 0.60 1.73
C LYS A 10 11.04 0.96 3.08
N ILE A 11 10.38 2.12 3.17
CA ILE A 11 9.66 2.53 4.38
C ILE A 11 8.52 1.54 4.69
N ALA A 12 7.69 1.22 3.71
CA ALA A 12 6.57 0.28 3.90
C ALA A 12 7.06 -1.15 4.20
N GLU A 13 8.10 -1.61 3.51
CA GLU A 13 8.77 -2.88 3.80
C GLU A 13 9.25 -2.92 5.25
N GLY A 14 9.90 -1.85 5.72
CA GLY A 14 10.43 -1.74 7.07
C GLY A 14 9.35 -1.81 8.15
N TYR A 15 8.22 -1.13 7.99
CA TYR A 15 7.11 -1.20 8.93
C TYR A 15 6.57 -2.63 9.09
N PHE A 16 6.43 -3.36 7.99
CA PHE A 16 5.98 -4.74 8.05
C PHE A 16 7.07 -5.68 8.59
N ASP A 17 8.31 -5.52 8.15
CA ASP A 17 9.42 -6.40 8.55
C ASP A 17 9.71 -6.31 10.05
N ARG A 18 9.68 -5.12 10.63
CA ARG A 18 9.84 -4.90 12.07
C ARG A 18 8.62 -5.31 12.90
N GLY A 19 7.51 -5.69 12.25
CA GLY A 19 6.27 -6.10 12.93
C GLY A 19 5.48 -4.95 13.55
N GLU A 20 5.75 -3.71 13.14
CA GLU A 20 5.00 -2.54 13.59
C GLU A 20 3.59 -2.53 13.01
N PHE A 21 3.46 -3.00 11.77
CA PHE A 21 2.20 -3.13 11.04
C PHE A 21 2.15 -4.44 10.23
N PHE A 22 0.96 -4.92 9.95
CA PHE A 22 0.74 -5.90 8.89
C PHE A 22 0.70 -5.24 7.50
N CYS A 23 0.65 -6.04 6.45
CA CYS A 23 0.75 -5.59 5.05
C CYS A 23 -0.20 -4.44 4.68
N SER A 24 -1.49 -4.56 4.98
CA SER A 24 -2.49 -3.53 4.67
C SER A 24 -2.29 -2.25 5.48
N GLU A 25 -1.99 -2.39 6.76
CA GLU A 25 -1.75 -1.26 7.66
C GLU A 25 -0.48 -0.50 7.27
N ALA A 26 0.60 -1.22 6.92
CA ALA A 26 1.87 -0.61 6.49
C ALA A 26 1.67 0.25 5.24
N VAL A 27 0.92 -0.23 4.24
CA VAL A 27 0.62 0.55 3.03
C VAL A 27 -0.18 1.81 3.38
N VAL A 28 -1.28 1.67 4.12
CA VAL A 28 -2.15 2.80 4.48
C VAL A 28 -1.39 3.84 5.30
N HIS A 29 -0.62 3.40 6.31
CA HIS A 29 0.17 4.30 7.13
C HIS A 29 1.20 5.07 6.30
N THR A 30 1.96 4.35 5.47
CA THR A 30 3.02 4.95 4.64
C THR A 30 2.45 6.02 3.70
N ILE A 31 1.34 5.74 3.03
CA ILE A 31 0.73 6.71 2.09
C ILE A 31 0.11 7.88 2.85
N ASN A 32 -0.52 7.66 4.00
CA ASN A 32 -1.03 8.76 4.82
C ASN A 32 0.10 9.71 5.25
N GLN A 33 1.24 9.18 5.69
CA GLN A 33 2.43 9.98 6.04
C GLN A 33 2.99 10.72 4.82
N LEU A 34 3.07 10.07 3.68
CA LEU A 34 3.53 10.67 2.42
C LEU A 34 2.71 11.90 2.03
N LEU A 35 1.42 11.89 2.31
CA LEU A 35 0.48 12.99 2.04
C LEU A 35 0.46 14.06 3.15
N GLY A 36 1.36 14.01 4.13
CA GLY A 36 1.39 14.93 5.26
C GLY A 36 0.35 14.62 6.33
N SER A 37 -0.07 13.38 6.44
CA SER A 37 -1.03 12.89 7.45
C SER A 37 -2.39 13.59 7.42
N PRO A 38 -3.07 13.63 6.28
CA PRO A 38 -4.40 14.26 6.18
C PRO A 38 -5.42 13.59 7.10
N MET A 39 -5.18 12.34 7.48
CA MET A 39 -5.97 11.60 8.46
C MET A 39 -5.15 11.33 9.72
N THR A 40 -5.82 11.20 10.85
CA THR A 40 -5.17 10.78 12.08
C THR A 40 -4.62 9.36 11.96
N GLN A 41 -3.73 8.94 12.88
CA GLN A 41 -3.17 7.57 12.87
C GLN A 41 -4.23 6.47 13.01
N GLU A 42 -5.43 6.81 13.45
CA GLU A 42 -6.59 5.92 13.51
C GLU A 42 -6.98 5.31 12.13
N ILE A 43 -6.55 5.96 11.03
CA ILE A 43 -6.82 5.44 9.67
C ILE A 43 -6.29 4.02 9.48
N THR A 44 -5.20 3.64 10.13
CA THR A 44 -4.63 2.30 10.04
C THR A 44 -5.55 1.22 10.60
N LYS A 45 -6.40 1.57 11.58
CA LYS A 45 -7.40 0.64 12.13
C LYS A 45 -8.38 0.14 11.08
N LEU A 46 -8.70 0.95 10.06
CA LEU A 46 -9.55 0.55 8.95
C LEU A 46 -8.95 -0.57 8.10
N ALA A 47 -7.63 -0.71 8.16
CA ALA A 47 -6.90 -1.72 7.41
C ALA A 47 -6.67 -3.02 8.21
N SER A 48 -6.94 -3.04 9.52
CA SER A 48 -6.54 -4.15 10.42
C SER A 48 -7.28 -5.47 10.18
N GLY A 49 -8.40 -5.47 9.46
CA GLY A 49 -9.15 -6.69 9.12
C GLY A 49 -8.67 -7.40 7.84
N PHE A 50 -7.79 -6.77 7.05
CA PHE A 50 -7.39 -7.26 5.72
C PHE A 50 -6.16 -8.17 5.69
N PRO A 51 -5.23 -8.17 6.66
CA PRO A 51 -4.05 -9.01 6.64
C PRO A 51 -4.38 -10.49 6.48
N ILE A 52 -3.44 -11.20 5.82
CA ILE A 52 -3.54 -12.64 5.52
C ILE A 52 -4.80 -12.95 4.70
N GLY A 53 -5.15 -12.02 3.82
CA GLY A 53 -6.30 -12.15 2.92
C GLY A 53 -7.63 -12.19 3.68
N LEU A 54 -8.04 -11.06 4.24
CA LEU A 54 -9.26 -10.92 5.06
C LEU A 54 -9.25 -11.83 6.30
N GLY A 55 -8.41 -11.48 7.26
CA GLY A 55 -8.39 -12.16 8.55
C GLY A 55 -8.11 -13.67 8.47
N LYS A 56 -7.07 -14.06 7.74
CA LYS A 56 -6.66 -15.45 7.48
C LYS A 56 -7.54 -16.25 6.53
N SER A 57 -8.50 -15.63 5.85
CA SER A 57 -9.35 -16.31 4.85
C SER A 57 -8.60 -16.66 3.56
N GLY A 58 -7.41 -16.08 3.35
CA GLY A 58 -6.58 -16.33 2.17
C GLY A 58 -7.15 -15.70 0.88
N CYS A 59 -8.04 -14.73 1.00
CA CYS A 59 -8.68 -14.06 -0.13
C CYS A 59 -7.80 -12.93 -0.70
N LEU A 60 -8.32 -11.74 -0.97
CA LEU A 60 -7.53 -10.62 -1.51
C LEU A 60 -6.31 -10.33 -0.62
N CYS A 61 -5.16 -10.13 -1.25
CA CYS A 61 -3.91 -9.77 -0.56
C CYS A 61 -4.10 -8.48 0.26
N GLY A 62 -3.64 -8.51 1.53
CA GLY A 62 -3.75 -7.35 2.42
C GLY A 62 -3.00 -6.12 1.92
N ALA A 63 -1.86 -6.29 1.24
CA ALA A 63 -1.16 -5.17 0.63
C ALA A 63 -2.01 -4.49 -0.45
N VAL A 64 -2.66 -5.28 -1.31
CA VAL A 64 -3.58 -4.75 -2.34
C VAL A 64 -4.76 -4.04 -1.69
N SER A 65 -5.40 -4.66 -0.69
CA SER A 65 -6.50 -4.01 0.07
C SER A 65 -6.05 -2.69 0.71
N GLY A 66 -4.84 -2.65 1.26
CA GLY A 66 -4.25 -1.43 1.82
C GLY A 66 -4.03 -0.36 0.74
N GLY A 67 -3.60 -0.76 -0.45
CA GLY A 67 -3.47 0.13 -1.61
C GLY A 67 -4.81 0.72 -2.04
N GLU A 68 -5.86 -0.09 -2.08
CA GLU A 68 -7.22 0.37 -2.39
C GLU A 68 -7.76 1.35 -1.34
N ILE A 69 -7.51 1.10 -0.06
CA ILE A 69 -7.86 2.04 1.02
C ILE A 69 -7.08 3.36 0.84
N ALA A 70 -5.79 3.29 0.52
CA ALA A 70 -4.96 4.47 0.29
C ALA A 70 -5.42 5.27 -0.94
N LEU A 71 -5.83 4.63 -2.03
CA LEU A 71 -6.48 5.29 -3.16
C LEU A 71 -7.81 5.93 -2.76
N GLY A 72 -8.59 5.24 -1.92
CA GLY A 72 -9.85 5.76 -1.38
C GLY A 72 -9.66 7.00 -0.49
N LEU A 73 -8.55 7.10 0.23
CA LEU A 73 -8.19 8.30 1.02
C LEU A 73 -8.07 9.54 0.13
N VAL A 74 -7.57 9.36 -1.09
CA VAL A 74 -7.29 10.44 -2.05
C VAL A 74 -8.46 10.68 -2.99
N TYR A 75 -8.96 9.62 -3.61
CA TYR A 75 -9.96 9.69 -4.69
C TYR A 75 -11.34 9.19 -4.26
N GLY A 76 -11.51 8.87 -2.99
CA GLY A 76 -12.80 8.47 -2.42
C GLY A 76 -13.80 9.64 -2.41
N ARG A 77 -15.05 9.32 -2.13
CA ARG A 77 -16.14 10.30 -2.06
C ARG A 77 -16.71 10.41 -0.66
N LYS A 78 -17.17 11.59 -0.32
CA LYS A 78 -18.01 11.82 0.86
C LYS A 78 -19.45 11.42 0.57
N HIS A 79 -20.26 11.35 1.62
CA HIS A 79 -21.69 11.05 1.47
C HIS A 79 -22.35 12.03 0.50
N GLY A 80 -23.08 11.48 -0.46
CA GLY A 80 -23.83 12.26 -1.47
C GLY A 80 -23.01 12.79 -2.65
N GLU A 81 -21.68 12.67 -2.63
CA GLU A 81 -20.84 13.08 -3.76
C GLU A 81 -20.83 12.00 -4.87
N PRO A 82 -20.66 12.38 -6.13
CA PRO A 82 -20.42 11.43 -7.22
C PRO A 82 -19.06 10.75 -7.03
N MET A 83 -18.90 9.55 -7.61
CA MET A 83 -17.61 8.87 -7.62
C MET A 83 -16.58 9.68 -8.41
N ASN A 84 -15.39 9.85 -7.86
CA ASN A 84 -14.27 10.44 -8.58
C ASN A 84 -13.91 9.56 -9.79
N SER A 85 -13.77 10.18 -10.95
CA SER A 85 -13.51 9.46 -12.21
C SER A 85 -12.18 8.68 -12.22
N LYS A 86 -11.22 9.05 -11.36
CA LYS A 86 -9.93 8.36 -11.21
C LYS A 86 -10.02 7.10 -10.35
N MET A 87 -11.00 7.00 -9.44
CA MET A 87 -11.03 5.93 -8.43
C MET A 87 -11.08 4.53 -9.04
N PHE A 88 -12.09 4.23 -9.85
CA PHE A 88 -12.24 2.89 -10.41
C PHE A 88 -11.14 2.50 -11.40
N PRO A 89 -10.69 3.39 -12.31
CA PRO A 89 -9.54 3.09 -13.16
C PRO A 89 -8.27 2.77 -12.37
N LEU A 90 -7.93 3.55 -11.35
CA LEU A 90 -6.73 3.31 -10.52
C LEU A 90 -6.84 2.03 -9.69
N ALA A 91 -8.01 1.74 -9.13
CA ALA A 91 -8.26 0.49 -8.41
C ALA A 91 -8.06 -0.73 -9.33
N ALA A 92 -8.64 -0.71 -10.53
CA ALA A 92 -8.44 -1.76 -11.52
C ALA A 92 -6.96 -1.88 -11.96
N GLU A 93 -6.28 -0.76 -12.10
CA GLU A 93 -4.86 -0.71 -12.49
C GLU A 93 -3.95 -1.30 -11.41
N LEU A 94 -4.20 -1.00 -10.12
CA LEU A 94 -3.48 -1.61 -9.01
C LEU A 94 -3.67 -3.13 -8.98
N HIS A 95 -4.91 -3.60 -9.13
CA HIS A 95 -5.20 -5.03 -9.22
C HIS A 95 -4.40 -5.68 -10.37
N ASN A 96 -4.47 -5.10 -11.57
CA ASN A 96 -3.82 -5.64 -12.76
C ASN A 96 -2.29 -5.59 -12.67
N HIS A 97 -1.73 -4.52 -12.11
CA HIS A 97 -0.30 -4.39 -11.85
C HIS A 97 0.19 -5.53 -10.93
N THR A 98 -0.46 -5.71 -9.79
CA THR A 98 -0.10 -6.76 -8.83
C THR A 98 -0.25 -8.15 -9.45
N LYS A 99 -1.35 -8.41 -10.16
CA LYS A 99 -1.58 -9.67 -10.85
C LYS A 99 -0.55 -9.92 -11.95
N GLY A 100 -0.18 -8.89 -12.71
CA GLY A 100 0.84 -8.99 -13.76
C GLY A 100 2.23 -9.29 -13.20
N PHE A 101 2.58 -8.71 -12.06
CA PHE A 101 3.90 -8.84 -11.44
C PHE A 101 4.06 -10.15 -10.64
N TYR A 102 3.01 -10.56 -9.90
CA TYR A 102 3.05 -11.70 -8.98
C TYR A 102 2.16 -12.89 -9.42
N GLY A 103 1.46 -12.79 -10.55
CA GLY A 103 0.59 -13.84 -11.08
C GLY A 103 -0.81 -13.89 -10.47
N SER A 104 -1.04 -13.22 -9.33
CA SER A 104 -2.32 -13.24 -8.61
C SER A 104 -2.45 -12.05 -7.66
N THR A 105 -3.68 -11.77 -7.22
CA THR A 105 -3.98 -10.90 -6.07
C THR A 105 -4.57 -11.68 -4.89
N CYS A 106 -4.77 -12.98 -5.06
CA CYS A 106 -5.32 -13.86 -4.03
C CYS A 106 -4.22 -14.27 -3.04
N CYS A 107 -4.37 -13.95 -1.76
CA CYS A 107 -3.36 -14.20 -0.73
C CYS A 107 -2.90 -15.66 -0.70
N ARG A 108 -3.82 -16.64 -0.71
CA ARG A 108 -3.47 -18.07 -0.68
C ARG A 108 -2.67 -18.52 -1.91
N VAL A 109 -2.88 -17.87 -3.06
CA VAL A 109 -2.12 -18.16 -4.29
C VAL A 109 -0.74 -17.56 -4.21
N LEU A 110 -0.63 -16.30 -3.77
CA LEU A 110 0.63 -15.57 -3.60
C LEU A 110 1.60 -16.26 -2.62
N VAL A 111 1.05 -16.90 -1.59
CA VAL A 111 1.87 -17.58 -0.57
C VAL A 111 1.90 -19.11 -0.73
N LYS A 112 1.41 -19.62 -1.84
CA LYS A 112 1.40 -21.07 -2.13
C LYS A 112 2.85 -21.59 -2.15
N GLY A 113 3.09 -22.66 -1.43
CA GLY A 113 4.41 -23.28 -1.34
C GLY A 113 5.30 -22.74 -0.22
N PHE A 114 4.88 -21.67 0.48
CA PHE A 114 5.56 -21.22 1.69
C PHE A 114 4.89 -21.77 2.93
N GLU A 115 5.68 -22.22 3.88
CA GLU A 115 5.15 -22.58 5.20
C GLU A 115 4.64 -21.34 5.96
N PHE A 116 3.57 -21.51 6.72
CA PHE A 116 3.03 -20.45 7.56
C PHE A 116 4.08 -20.03 8.61
N LYS A 117 4.32 -18.72 8.73
CA LYS A 117 5.34 -18.10 9.58
C LYS A 117 6.81 -18.35 9.15
N SER A 118 7.06 -18.93 7.96
CA SER A 118 8.44 -19.04 7.49
C SER A 118 9.05 -17.66 7.15
N PRO A 119 10.38 -17.50 7.32
CA PRO A 119 11.08 -16.27 6.92
C PRO A 119 10.91 -15.95 5.44
N GLU A 120 10.87 -16.97 4.58
CA GLU A 120 10.71 -16.84 3.13
C GLU A 120 9.33 -16.27 2.79
N ARG A 121 8.26 -16.77 3.43
CA ARG A 121 6.92 -16.22 3.28
C ARG A 121 6.86 -14.77 3.75
N LYS A 122 7.45 -14.46 4.90
CA LYS A 122 7.52 -13.10 5.42
C LYS A 122 8.20 -12.17 4.42
N LYS A 123 9.38 -12.55 3.94
CA LYS A 123 10.15 -11.78 2.95
C LYS A 123 9.34 -11.52 1.68
N HIS A 124 8.65 -12.53 1.18
CA HIS A 124 7.78 -12.39 0.00
C HIS A 124 6.65 -11.38 0.25
N CYS A 125 5.95 -11.48 1.38
CA CYS A 125 4.89 -10.54 1.75
C CYS A 125 5.42 -9.11 1.99
N VAL A 126 6.61 -8.95 2.56
CA VAL A 126 7.31 -7.66 2.72
C VAL A 126 7.51 -7.00 1.34
N GLN A 127 8.02 -7.76 0.37
CA GLN A 127 8.25 -7.25 -0.99
C GLN A 127 6.94 -6.81 -1.67
N ILE A 128 5.86 -7.57 -1.55
CA ILE A 128 4.55 -7.20 -2.11
C ILE A 128 4.04 -5.91 -1.44
N THR A 129 4.21 -5.78 -0.12
CA THR A 129 3.79 -4.59 0.63
C THR A 129 4.51 -3.34 0.14
N GLY A 130 5.84 -3.42 -0.02
CA GLY A 130 6.64 -2.32 -0.56
C GLY A 130 6.28 -1.98 -2.00
N GLU A 131 6.06 -2.99 -2.85
CA GLU A 131 5.67 -2.80 -4.25
C GLU A 131 4.35 -2.03 -4.37
N VAL A 132 3.33 -2.43 -3.62
CA VAL A 132 2.03 -1.75 -3.63
C VAL A 132 2.16 -0.31 -3.14
N ALA A 133 2.88 -0.06 -2.04
CA ALA A 133 3.09 1.29 -1.54
C ALA A 133 3.82 2.17 -2.55
N ALA A 134 4.87 1.64 -3.21
CA ALA A 134 5.61 2.35 -4.24
C ALA A 134 4.74 2.66 -5.47
N TRP A 135 3.91 1.71 -5.89
CA TRP A 135 3.00 1.90 -7.02
C TRP A 135 1.98 3.01 -6.73
N VAL A 136 1.33 2.97 -5.55
CA VAL A 136 0.38 4.03 -5.14
C VAL A 136 1.09 5.40 -5.10
N ALA A 137 2.26 5.47 -4.47
CA ALA A 137 3.06 6.71 -4.42
C ALA A 137 3.41 7.22 -5.81
N GLY A 138 3.75 6.34 -6.75
CA GLY A 138 4.02 6.68 -8.15
C GLY A 138 2.83 7.34 -8.82
N LYS A 139 1.63 6.78 -8.64
CA LYS A 139 0.39 7.36 -9.18
C LYS A 139 0.07 8.73 -8.60
N LEU A 140 0.30 8.91 -7.30
CA LEU A 140 0.12 10.21 -6.65
C LEU A 140 1.13 11.25 -7.11
N LEU A 141 2.37 10.85 -7.42
CA LEU A 141 3.40 11.72 -7.98
C LEU A 141 3.13 12.14 -9.44
N GLU A 142 2.38 11.32 -10.18
CA GLU A 142 1.90 11.67 -11.53
C GLU A 142 0.75 12.66 -11.50
N ASP A 143 0.03 12.77 -10.36
CA ASP A 143 -1.10 13.68 -10.18
C ASP A 143 -0.61 15.06 -9.70
N PRO A 144 -0.79 16.14 -10.50
CA PRO A 144 -0.35 17.48 -10.14
C PRO A 144 -0.93 17.99 -8.80
N GLU A 145 -2.13 17.53 -8.42
CA GLU A 145 -2.80 17.92 -7.18
C GLU A 145 -2.03 17.47 -5.93
N TYR A 146 -1.38 16.31 -5.98
CA TYR A 146 -0.71 15.71 -4.81
C TYR A 146 0.81 15.81 -4.87
N LYS A 147 1.38 16.01 -6.05
CA LYS A 147 2.83 16.04 -6.27
C LYS A 147 3.54 17.03 -5.35
N ASP A 148 3.05 18.28 -5.29
CA ASP A 148 3.69 19.32 -4.49
C ASP A 148 3.59 19.04 -3.00
N THR A 149 2.47 18.49 -2.54
CA THR A 149 2.29 18.03 -1.16
C THR A 149 3.32 16.96 -0.83
N ILE A 150 3.47 15.92 -1.67
CA ILE A 150 4.42 14.84 -1.47
C ILE A 150 5.86 15.37 -1.38
N LEU A 151 6.22 16.26 -2.28
CA LEU A 151 7.56 16.86 -2.28
C LEU A 151 7.83 17.71 -1.04
N SER A 152 6.81 18.41 -0.52
CA SER A 152 6.94 19.28 0.65
C SER A 152 7.05 18.54 1.97
N THR A 153 6.43 17.34 2.09
CA THR A 153 6.46 16.56 3.34
C THR A 153 7.85 16.02 3.67
N LYS A 154 8.67 15.77 2.64
CA LYS A 154 9.98 15.12 2.75
C LYS A 154 9.95 13.78 3.52
N PHE A 155 8.78 13.21 3.75
CA PHE A 155 8.64 11.94 4.47
C PHE A 155 9.47 10.83 3.85
N TRP A 156 9.55 10.81 2.51
CA TRP A 156 10.35 9.84 1.77
C TRP A 156 11.87 9.95 2.02
N GLU A 157 12.35 11.08 2.58
CA GLU A 157 13.75 11.25 2.98
C GLU A 157 14.07 10.56 4.32
N SER A 158 13.06 10.10 5.05
CA SER A 158 13.26 9.36 6.32
C SER A 158 13.94 7.99 6.12
N TYR A 159 13.95 7.48 4.90
CA TYR A 159 14.76 6.32 4.52
C TYR A 159 16.12 6.80 3.99
N SER A 160 17.21 6.37 4.63
CA SER A 160 18.57 6.48 4.15
C SER A 160 19.16 5.08 3.95
N GLU A 161 19.72 4.81 2.79
CA GLU A 161 20.60 3.65 2.61
C GLU A 161 21.85 3.89 3.49
N GLU A 162 22.05 3.04 4.52
CA GLU A 162 23.30 2.97 5.26
C GLU A 162 24.36 2.22 4.44
#